data_5b6ff651ad49c5316bac3eb0eac97fcf
#
_entry.id   5b6ff651ad49c5316bac3eb0eac97fcf
#
_cell.length_a   1.000
_cell.length_b   1.000
_cell.length_c   1.000
_cell.angle_alpha   90.00
_cell.angle_beta   90.00
_cell.angle_gamma   90.00
#
_symmetry.space_group_name_H-M   'P 1'
#
loop_
_entity.id
_entity.type
_entity.pdbx_description
1 polymer ?
#
loop_
_entity_poly.entity_id
_entity_poly.type
_entity_poly.pdbx_seq_one_letter_code
_entity_poly.pdbx_strand_id
1 'polypeptide(L)' 'MAHDVHFSIPSRSLGRSDVEFQVYQDREMLSTLAVSKGSVVWFPANTIYGYRMNLGKFDKIMQEQANSFERR' A
#
# COMPACT_ATOMS: atom_id res chain seq x y z
N MET A 1 -9.46 11.21 -13.76
CA MET A 1 -8.38 10.25 -13.75
C MET A 1 -8.73 9.06 -12.87
N ALA A 2 -8.70 7.90 -13.42
CA ALA A 2 -9.17 6.72 -12.74
C ALA A 2 -7.99 5.87 -12.27
N HIS A 3 -8.08 5.38 -11.07
CA HIS A 3 -7.12 4.43 -10.54
C HIS A 3 -7.85 3.11 -10.33
N ASP A 4 -7.23 2.05 -10.80
CA ASP A 4 -7.72 0.72 -10.55
C ASP A 4 -6.86 0.08 -9.49
N VAL A 5 -7.50 -0.46 -8.49
CA VAL A 5 -6.78 -1.10 -7.40
C VAL A 5 -7.13 -2.57 -7.40
N HIS A 6 -6.14 -3.39 -7.53
CA HIS A 6 -6.29 -4.83 -7.43
C HIS A 6 -5.58 -5.29 -6.17
N PHE A 7 -6.15 -6.26 -5.50
CA PHE A 7 -5.45 -6.75 -4.34
C PHE A 7 -5.36 -8.27 -4.40
N SER A 8 -4.32 -8.78 -3.77
CA SER A 8 -4.15 -10.21 -3.68
C SER A 8 -3.77 -10.57 -2.26
N ILE A 9 -4.16 -11.76 -1.86
CA ILE A 9 -3.82 -12.28 -0.56
C ILE A 9 -2.96 -13.50 -0.81
N PRO A 10 -1.84 -13.63 -0.11
CA PRO A 10 -1.02 -14.80 -0.27
C PRO A 10 -1.84 -16.06 -0.08
N SER A 11 -1.57 -17.05 -0.90
CA SER A 11 -2.34 -18.29 -0.85
C SER A 11 -2.10 -19.06 0.43
N ARG A 12 -1.11 -18.66 1.19
CA ARG A 12 -0.75 -19.38 2.37
C ARG A 12 -0.35 -18.42 3.46
N SER A 13 -0.87 -18.65 4.62
CA SER A 13 -0.59 -17.81 5.75
C SER A 13 -0.06 -18.67 6.88
N LEU A 14 1.14 -18.40 7.30
CA LEU A 14 1.78 -19.15 8.36
C LEU A 14 2.12 -18.23 9.50
N GLY A 15 1.10 -17.69 10.12
CA GLY A 15 1.31 -16.80 11.23
C GLY A 15 1.55 -15.39 10.82
N ARG A 16 1.61 -15.11 9.55
CA ARG A 16 1.67 -13.74 9.08
C ARG A 16 1.07 -13.67 7.70
N SER A 17 0.36 -12.63 7.48
CA SER A 17 -0.37 -12.43 6.25
C SER A 17 -0.07 -11.05 5.75
N ASP A 18 0.61 -11.01 4.63
CA ASP A 18 0.80 -9.75 3.94
C ASP A 18 -0.27 -9.62 2.90
N VAL A 19 -0.87 -8.47 2.81
CA VAL A 19 -1.86 -8.19 1.79
C VAL A 19 -1.24 -7.20 0.84
N GLU A 20 -1.30 -7.51 -0.44
CA GLU A 20 -0.72 -6.64 -1.45
C GLU A 20 -1.81 -6.08 -2.33
N PHE A 21 -1.72 -4.79 -2.55
CA PHE A 21 -2.63 -4.08 -3.42
C PHE A 21 -1.83 -3.57 -4.60
N GLN A 22 -2.22 -3.97 -5.79
CA GLN A 22 -1.58 -3.46 -6.99
C GLN A 22 -2.37 -2.27 -7.47
N VAL A 23 -1.69 -1.15 -7.58
CA VAL A 23 -2.33 0.12 -7.91
C VAL A 23 -1.99 0.48 -9.33
N TYR A 24 -3.02 0.68 -10.14
CA TYR A 24 -2.86 1.03 -11.54
C TYR A 24 -3.43 2.42 -11.79
N GLN A 25 -2.87 3.07 -12.75
CA GLN A 25 -3.40 4.34 -13.21
C GLN A 25 -3.37 4.30 -14.73
N ASP A 26 -4.54 4.43 -15.35
CA ASP A 26 -4.66 4.43 -16.80
C ASP A 26 -4.00 3.20 -17.42
N ARG A 27 -4.24 2.05 -16.82
CA ARG A 27 -3.75 0.75 -17.29
C ARG A 27 -2.26 0.54 -17.09
N GLU A 28 -1.60 1.45 -16.44
CA GLU A 28 -0.20 1.27 -16.12
C GLU A 28 -0.04 1.03 -14.63
N MET A 29 0.85 0.13 -14.29
CA MET A 29 1.07 -0.13 -12.87
C MET A 29 1.82 1.04 -12.26
N LEU A 30 1.21 1.63 -11.25
CA LEU A 30 1.83 2.72 -10.52
C LEU A 30 2.72 2.19 -9.41
N SER A 31 2.22 1.24 -8.67
CA SER A 31 2.97 0.69 -7.55
C SER A 31 2.25 -0.52 -6.97
N THR A 32 2.91 -1.14 -6.03
CA THR A 32 2.30 -2.17 -5.20
C THR A 32 2.39 -1.69 -3.77
N LEU A 33 1.28 -1.75 -3.07
CA LEU A 33 1.25 -1.43 -1.64
C LEU A 33 1.11 -2.73 -0.88
N ALA A 34 2.08 -3.04 -0.06
CA ALA A 34 2.06 -4.24 0.76
C ALA A 34 1.80 -3.84 2.20
N VAL A 35 0.81 -4.46 2.80
CA VAL A 35 0.46 -4.20 4.19
C VAL A 35 0.74 -5.45 4.98
N SER A 36 1.57 -5.33 5.98
CA SER A 36 1.84 -6.45 6.84
C SER A 36 1.64 -6.03 8.28
N LYS A 37 1.93 -6.95 9.18
CA LYS A 37 1.74 -6.67 10.57
C LYS A 37 2.71 -5.56 11.01
N GLY A 38 2.18 -4.42 11.28
CA GLY A 38 2.96 -3.31 11.81
C GLY A 38 3.61 -2.39 10.80
N SER A 39 3.49 -2.65 9.50
CA SER A 39 4.15 -1.77 8.54
C SER A 39 3.45 -1.79 7.20
N VAL A 40 3.77 -0.78 6.39
CA VAL A 40 3.35 -0.73 4.99
C VAL A 40 4.61 -0.54 4.16
N VAL A 41 4.59 -1.10 2.96
CA VAL A 41 5.70 -0.94 2.03
C VAL A 41 5.13 -0.54 0.68
N TRP A 42 5.72 0.46 0.09
CA TRP A 42 5.30 0.98 -1.21
C TRP A 42 6.39 0.65 -2.22
N PHE A 43 6.04 -0.14 -3.23
CA PHE A 43 6.97 -0.50 -4.28
C PHE A 43 6.59 0.21 -5.56
N PRO A 44 7.28 1.29 -5.91
CA PRO A 44 7.00 1.95 -7.18
C PRO A 44 7.27 1.00 -8.33
N ALA A 45 6.54 1.16 -9.42
CA ALA A 45 6.76 0.32 -10.58
C ALA A 45 8.18 0.50 -11.09
N ASN A 46 8.72 -0.58 -11.63
CA ASN A 46 10.05 -0.57 -12.25
C ASN A 46 11.18 -0.31 -11.26
N THR A 47 10.96 -0.60 -10.00
CA THR A 47 12.04 -0.53 -9.02
C THR A 47 12.20 -1.89 -8.38
N ILE A 48 13.39 -2.11 -7.82
CA ILE A 48 13.67 -3.38 -7.18
C ILE A 48 13.59 -3.30 -5.67
N TYR A 49 13.25 -2.14 -5.14
CA TYR A 49 13.09 -1.99 -3.71
C TYR A 49 11.92 -1.07 -3.43
N GLY A 50 11.45 -1.14 -2.21
CA GLY A 50 10.31 -0.35 -1.80
C GLY A 50 10.63 0.56 -0.64
N TYR A 51 9.66 1.37 -0.28
CA TYR A 51 9.76 2.29 0.83
C TYR A 51 8.89 1.77 1.95
N ARG A 52 9.51 1.52 3.08
CA ARG A 52 8.84 0.90 4.20
C ARG A 52 8.61 1.89 5.31
N MET A 53 7.46 1.78 5.95
CA MET A 53 7.12 2.68 7.04
C MET A 53 6.31 1.90 8.06
N ASN A 54 6.59 2.10 9.34
CA ASN A 54 5.77 1.45 10.34
C ASN A 54 4.40 2.14 10.42
N LEU A 55 3.43 1.42 10.94
CA LEU A 55 2.06 1.93 10.93
C LEU A 55 1.87 3.15 11.83
N GLY A 56 2.63 3.25 12.90
CA GLY A 56 2.54 4.44 13.74
C GLY A 56 2.96 5.69 13.01
N LYS A 57 4.05 5.61 12.27
CA LYS A 57 4.51 6.73 11.49
C LYS A 57 3.55 7.02 10.33
N PHE A 58 3.04 5.96 9.72
CA PHE A 58 2.07 6.11 8.66
C PHE A 58 0.84 6.86 9.15
N ASP A 59 0.35 6.50 10.32
CA ASP A 59 -0.80 7.18 10.91
C ASP A 59 -0.52 8.66 11.10
N LYS A 60 0.64 8.97 11.62
CA LYS A 60 1.00 10.36 11.88
C LYS A 60 1.10 11.17 10.60
N ILE A 61 1.72 10.59 9.58
CA ILE A 61 1.86 11.28 8.31
C ILE A 61 0.50 11.48 7.65
N MET A 62 -0.37 10.48 7.74
CA MET A 62 -1.69 10.61 7.15
C MET A 62 -2.48 11.74 7.79
N GLN A 63 -2.35 11.89 9.11
CA GLN A 63 -3.06 12.96 9.78
C GLN A 63 -2.52 14.33 9.42
N GLU A 64 -1.24 14.40 9.09
CA GLU A 64 -0.60 15.68 8.83
C GLU A 64 -0.57 16.04 7.35
N GLN A 65 -0.50 15.04 6.47
CA GLN A 65 -0.21 15.30 5.08
C GLN A 65 -1.34 14.90 4.12
N ALA A 66 -2.41 14.33 4.63
CA ALA A 66 -3.47 13.91 3.73
C ALA A 66 -4.11 15.11 3.05
N ASN A 67 -4.54 14.91 1.80
CA ASN A 67 -5.17 15.97 1.02
C ASN A 67 -6.56 16.33 1.55
N SER A 68 -7.24 15.38 2.14
CA SER A 68 -8.57 15.60 2.65
C SER A 68 -8.87 14.54 3.68
N PHE A 69 -9.97 14.71 4.39
CA PHE A 69 -10.36 13.66 5.31
C PHE A 69 -11.77 13.24 5.06
N GLU A 70 -12.03 12.01 5.41
CA GLU A 70 -13.30 11.36 5.22
C GLU A 70 -13.88 10.99 6.56
N ARG A 71 -15.18 11.13 6.64
CA ARG A 71 -15.88 10.77 7.85
C ARG A 71 -16.52 9.40 7.64
N ARG A 72 -16.28 8.49 8.55
CA ARG A 72 -16.90 7.18 8.42
C ARG A 72 -18.16 7.06 9.24
#